data_7a67cf72ad43211b367504508ff30850
#
_entry.id   7a67cf72ad43211b367504508ff30850
#
_cell.length_a   1.000
_cell.length_b   1.000
_cell.length_c   1.000
_cell.angle_alpha   90.00
_cell.angle_beta   90.00
_cell.angle_gamma   90.00
#
_symmetry.space_group_name_H-M   'P 1'
#
loop_
_entity.id
_entity.type
_entity.pdbx_description
1 polymer ?
#
loop_
_entity_poly.entity_id
_entity_poly.type
_entity_poly.pdbx_seq_one_letter_code
_entity_poly.pdbx_strand_id
1 'polypeptide(L)'
;AFEQAGFKNAIDARLAPTAEEDPDFSIYDSTYPFISWKISGQNNAYGPTPCESRSGEIIACHVGIFSSVLNLEQKWYFAQCGANDPQAWNIELPDSLQYEQIKQVLTHEVGHTLGLEHNFLGSSHYSIDQLRDNDFLSRYSIGSSIMDYVRYNYALRPQDKVDLKNRRVRVGEYDKWAIEWGYRIFPGKDASEREKNRSLWNQEKQKDPSLHFSGGIDVRAQAEDLGNDHVIVNTQGIENLKYLCEHPDVWNVTDKTSLRVLQGRYEAVLEHYKQWVQHVLSHLGGKRLAEADDENIYIPEKADYNKKVMNFIQTYVLQPPAWMFNKSFTHKLEIDASQEFDRFYEELMSEIIRSLRKVEESENACEDMLSVNEFLESMHEGLFVEWTDNVPVSEAKHKIQTLYVNKLCDLLDRSEKITSSKLLVSVMQALNRIKKEGLDYSNRVAEPVAKKRAMFLVDSIIF
;
A
#
# COMPACT_ATOMS: atom_id res chain seq x y z
N ALA A 1 -8.77 -24.77 -7.73
CA ALA A 1 -8.73 -25.01 -6.28
C ALA A 1 -9.60 -26.22 -5.91
N PHE A 2 -10.90 -26.23 -6.16
CA PHE A 2 -11.80 -27.34 -5.77
C PHE A 2 -11.43 -28.70 -6.38
N GLU A 3 -10.92 -28.75 -7.60
CA GLU A 3 -10.45 -30.01 -8.21
C GLU A 3 -9.25 -30.59 -7.45
N GLN A 4 -8.33 -29.74 -6.94
CA GLN A 4 -7.23 -30.15 -6.08
C GLN A 4 -7.72 -30.65 -4.72
N ALA A 5 -8.80 -30.07 -4.20
CA ALA A 5 -9.47 -30.53 -2.98
C ALA A 5 -10.29 -31.83 -3.18
N GLY A 6 -10.39 -32.33 -4.39
CA GLY A 6 -11.08 -33.60 -4.73
C GLY A 6 -12.52 -33.46 -5.21
N PHE A 7 -13.00 -32.26 -5.52
CA PHE A 7 -14.35 -31.98 -5.97
C PHE A 7 -14.39 -31.70 -7.47
N LYS A 8 -15.26 -32.36 -8.20
CA LYS A 8 -15.54 -32.08 -9.62
C LYS A 8 -16.80 -31.23 -9.74
N ASN A 9 -16.75 -30.21 -10.59
CA ASN A 9 -17.89 -29.31 -10.85
C ASN A 9 -18.52 -28.76 -9.55
N ALA A 10 -17.68 -28.32 -8.61
CA ALA A 10 -18.12 -27.88 -7.26
C ALA A 10 -18.96 -26.60 -7.30
N ILE A 11 -18.72 -25.72 -8.26
CA ILE A 11 -19.40 -24.44 -8.42
C ILE A 11 -19.87 -24.32 -9.87
N ASP A 12 -21.11 -23.88 -10.06
CA ASP A 12 -21.72 -23.56 -11.35
C ASP A 12 -22.32 -22.14 -11.25
N ALA A 13 -22.25 -21.38 -12.34
CA ALA A 13 -22.84 -20.05 -12.41
C ALA A 13 -23.88 -20.00 -13.53
N ARG A 14 -25.09 -19.55 -13.20
CA ARG A 14 -26.23 -19.45 -14.11
C ARG A 14 -26.82 -18.06 -14.08
N LEU A 15 -27.50 -17.67 -15.13
CA LEU A 15 -28.36 -16.51 -15.10
C LEU A 15 -29.52 -16.76 -14.13
N ALA A 16 -29.95 -15.72 -13.44
CA ALA A 16 -31.15 -15.78 -12.62
C ALA A 16 -32.35 -16.18 -13.52
N PRO A 17 -33.26 -17.03 -13.05
CA PRO A 17 -34.43 -17.39 -13.82
C PRO A 17 -35.33 -16.15 -14.06
N THR A 18 -35.99 -16.14 -15.19
CA THR A 18 -37.06 -15.17 -15.45
C THR A 18 -38.30 -15.48 -14.62
N ALA A 19 -39.20 -14.51 -14.45
CA ALA A 19 -40.47 -14.72 -13.76
C ALA A 19 -41.38 -15.77 -14.43
N GLU A 20 -41.13 -16.09 -15.72
CA GLU A 20 -41.83 -17.16 -16.45
C GLU A 20 -41.25 -18.56 -16.14
N GLU A 21 -39.93 -18.63 -15.91
CA GLU A 21 -39.24 -19.89 -15.59
C GLU A 21 -39.39 -20.27 -14.13
N ASP A 22 -39.37 -19.30 -13.21
CA ASP A 22 -39.54 -19.49 -11.78
C ASP A 22 -40.23 -18.26 -11.15
N PRO A 23 -41.57 -18.28 -11.01
CA PRO A 23 -42.35 -17.17 -10.45
C PRO A 23 -42.06 -16.92 -8.97
N ASP A 24 -41.55 -17.91 -8.25
CA ASP A 24 -41.24 -17.81 -6.81
C ASP A 24 -39.79 -17.41 -6.54
N PHE A 25 -38.98 -17.28 -7.56
CA PHE A 25 -37.58 -16.86 -7.41
C PHE A 25 -37.48 -15.44 -6.82
N SER A 26 -36.71 -15.30 -5.76
CA SER A 26 -36.44 -14.02 -5.12
C SER A 26 -34.96 -13.88 -4.76
N ILE A 27 -34.38 -12.73 -5.08
CA ILE A 27 -33.04 -12.35 -4.63
C ILE A 27 -32.95 -12.17 -3.10
N TYR A 28 -34.06 -12.15 -2.40
CA TYR A 28 -34.16 -12.09 -0.94
C TYR A 28 -34.28 -13.47 -0.30
N ASP A 29 -34.35 -14.52 -1.09
CA ASP A 29 -34.34 -15.91 -0.62
C ASP A 29 -32.90 -16.36 -0.35
N SER A 30 -32.58 -16.63 0.92
CA SER A 30 -31.23 -17.09 1.32
C SER A 30 -30.84 -18.47 0.76
N THR A 31 -31.78 -19.22 0.22
CA THR A 31 -31.54 -20.53 -0.41
C THR A 31 -30.66 -20.42 -1.66
N TYR A 32 -30.71 -19.26 -2.34
CA TYR A 32 -29.97 -19.02 -3.57
C TYR A 32 -28.81 -18.07 -3.36
N PRO A 33 -27.54 -18.51 -3.41
CA PRO A 33 -26.42 -17.61 -3.55
C PRO A 33 -26.47 -16.89 -4.90
N PHE A 34 -26.26 -15.56 -4.90
CA PHE A 34 -26.36 -14.79 -6.13
C PHE A 34 -25.36 -13.64 -6.21
N ILE A 35 -25.12 -13.19 -7.43
CA ILE A 35 -24.29 -12.05 -7.76
C ILE A 35 -25.18 -10.96 -8.34
N SER A 36 -25.12 -9.75 -7.82
CA SER A 36 -25.87 -8.59 -8.31
C SER A 36 -24.98 -7.46 -8.77
N TRP A 37 -25.31 -6.91 -9.94
CA TRP A 37 -24.77 -5.65 -10.41
C TRP A 37 -25.64 -4.50 -9.91
N LYS A 38 -25.03 -3.55 -9.19
CA LYS A 38 -25.76 -2.43 -8.56
C LYS A 38 -25.33 -1.11 -9.19
N ILE A 39 -26.28 -0.36 -9.74
CA ILE A 39 -26.04 0.99 -10.23
C ILE A 39 -25.94 1.91 -9.02
N SER A 40 -24.75 2.42 -8.74
CA SER A 40 -24.46 3.24 -7.56
C SER A 40 -23.22 4.10 -7.78
N GLY A 41 -23.16 5.24 -7.07
CA GLY A 41 -21.95 6.07 -6.96
C GLY A 41 -20.92 5.56 -5.94
N GLN A 42 -21.16 4.43 -5.27
CA GLN A 42 -20.19 3.83 -4.35
C GLN A 42 -19.11 3.07 -5.13
N ASN A 43 -17.85 3.37 -4.83
CA ASN A 43 -16.69 2.65 -5.39
C ASN A 43 -16.39 1.42 -4.52
N ASN A 44 -17.23 0.38 -4.59
CA ASN A 44 -17.10 -0.80 -3.73
C ASN A 44 -17.67 -2.06 -4.38
N ALA A 45 -17.30 -3.22 -3.80
CA ALA A 45 -17.93 -4.52 -3.95
C ALA A 45 -18.03 -5.17 -2.58
N TYR A 46 -18.79 -6.24 -2.43
CA TYR A 46 -18.86 -7.00 -1.18
C TYR A 46 -19.29 -8.44 -1.42
N GLY A 47 -18.78 -9.35 -0.59
CA GLY A 47 -19.14 -10.78 -0.58
C GLY A 47 -19.31 -11.29 0.86
N PRO A 48 -20.42 -10.97 1.57
CA PRO A 48 -20.61 -11.40 2.95
C PRO A 48 -20.84 -12.92 3.02
N THR A 49 -20.35 -13.51 4.10
CA THR A 49 -20.42 -14.96 4.35
C THR A 49 -21.01 -15.20 5.74
N PRO A 50 -22.32 -15.02 5.94
CA PRO A 50 -22.96 -15.40 7.19
C PRO A 50 -22.89 -16.91 7.40
N CYS A 51 -22.33 -17.32 8.54
CA CYS A 51 -22.15 -18.71 8.91
C CYS A 51 -22.95 -19.04 10.16
N GLU A 52 -23.38 -20.31 10.26
CA GLU A 52 -23.93 -20.87 11.48
C GLU A 52 -22.79 -21.04 12.50
N SER A 53 -22.94 -20.46 13.69
CA SER A 53 -21.84 -20.32 14.67
C SER A 53 -21.33 -21.64 15.25
N ARG A 54 -22.13 -22.73 15.22
CA ARG A 54 -21.75 -24.03 15.78
C ARG A 54 -21.10 -24.95 14.77
N SER A 55 -21.53 -24.88 13.52
CA SER A 55 -21.06 -25.78 12.45
C SER A 55 -20.04 -25.12 11.50
N GLY A 56 -20.05 -23.79 11.41
CA GLY A 56 -19.32 -23.07 10.38
C GLY A 56 -19.96 -23.15 8.96
N GLU A 57 -21.18 -23.73 8.87
CA GLU A 57 -21.89 -23.82 7.60
C GLU A 57 -22.23 -22.44 7.07
N ILE A 58 -21.88 -22.19 5.80
CA ILE A 58 -22.22 -20.95 5.10
C ILE A 58 -23.72 -20.98 4.77
N ILE A 59 -24.50 -20.11 5.37
CA ILE A 59 -25.96 -20.10 5.29
C ILE A 59 -26.45 -19.37 4.04
N ALA A 60 -25.78 -18.28 3.67
CA ALA A 60 -26.17 -17.46 2.53
C ALA A 60 -24.95 -16.76 1.93
N CYS A 61 -25.02 -16.45 0.65
CA CYS A 61 -24.00 -15.69 -0.06
C CYS A 61 -24.66 -14.70 -1.02
N HIS A 62 -24.25 -13.43 -0.92
CA HIS A 62 -24.71 -12.41 -1.85
C HIS A 62 -23.55 -11.48 -2.23
N VAL A 63 -23.02 -11.66 -3.44
CA VAL A 63 -22.01 -10.75 -3.99
C VAL A 63 -22.70 -9.54 -4.59
N GLY A 64 -22.31 -8.35 -4.15
CA GLY A 64 -22.77 -7.09 -4.74
C GLY A 64 -21.62 -6.33 -5.35
N ILE A 65 -21.71 -6.00 -6.64
CA ILE A 65 -20.73 -5.18 -7.34
C ILE A 65 -21.39 -3.86 -7.72
N PHE A 66 -20.83 -2.75 -7.24
CA PHE A 66 -21.29 -1.42 -7.59
C PHE A 66 -20.66 -0.95 -8.91
N SER A 67 -21.46 -0.34 -9.80
CA SER A 67 -20.99 0.09 -11.12
C SER A 67 -19.81 1.05 -11.07
N SER A 68 -19.73 1.88 -10.03
CA SER A 68 -18.64 2.86 -9.86
C SER A 68 -17.30 2.24 -9.48
N VAL A 69 -17.22 0.93 -9.17
CA VAL A 69 -15.94 0.25 -8.95
C VAL A 69 -15.04 0.36 -10.19
N LEU A 70 -15.61 0.42 -11.40
CA LEU A 70 -14.85 0.63 -12.63
C LEU A 70 -14.09 1.95 -12.64
N ASN A 71 -14.65 3.02 -12.05
CA ASN A 71 -13.94 4.31 -11.95
C ASN A 71 -12.71 4.21 -11.04
N LEU A 72 -12.83 3.44 -9.97
CA LEU A 72 -11.73 3.19 -9.04
C LEU A 72 -10.63 2.34 -9.72
N GLU A 73 -11.02 1.25 -10.35
CA GLU A 73 -10.12 0.37 -11.10
C GLU A 73 -9.38 1.12 -12.21
N GLN A 74 -10.05 2.04 -12.90
CA GLN A 74 -9.43 2.86 -13.94
C GLN A 74 -8.35 3.80 -13.36
N LYS A 75 -8.60 4.43 -12.20
CA LYS A 75 -7.62 5.29 -11.51
C LYS A 75 -6.40 4.47 -11.06
N TRP A 76 -6.61 3.30 -10.46
CA TRP A 76 -5.54 2.41 -10.03
C TRP A 76 -4.73 1.87 -11.21
N TYR A 77 -5.41 1.44 -12.27
CA TYR A 77 -4.72 0.96 -13.47
C TYR A 77 -3.84 2.04 -14.08
N PHE A 78 -4.32 3.28 -14.13
CA PHE A 78 -3.53 4.41 -14.59
C PHE A 78 -2.26 4.59 -13.74
N ALA A 79 -2.39 4.70 -12.42
CA ALA A 79 -1.26 4.96 -11.53
C ALA A 79 -0.26 3.79 -11.49
N GLN A 80 -0.74 2.54 -11.51
CA GLN A 80 0.09 1.35 -11.33
C GLN A 80 0.62 0.77 -12.66
N CYS A 81 -0.10 0.92 -13.77
CA CYS A 81 0.28 0.35 -15.06
C CYS A 81 0.57 1.38 -16.17
N GLY A 82 0.19 2.64 -16.00
CA GLY A 82 0.27 3.64 -17.06
C GLY A 82 1.68 3.87 -17.61
N ALA A 83 2.72 3.62 -16.82
CA ALA A 83 4.10 3.75 -17.28
C ALA A 83 4.52 2.65 -18.29
N ASN A 84 3.88 1.47 -18.24
CA ASN A 84 4.20 0.33 -19.11
C ASN A 84 3.05 -0.13 -20.00
N ASP A 85 1.88 0.52 -19.91
CA ASP A 85 0.71 0.27 -20.77
C ASP A 85 0.03 1.58 -21.19
N PRO A 86 0.30 2.06 -22.40
CA PRO A 86 -0.35 3.28 -22.94
C PRO A 86 -1.88 3.21 -23.01
N GLN A 87 -2.51 2.01 -23.00
CA GLN A 87 -3.97 1.91 -22.96
C GLN A 87 -4.54 2.58 -21.68
N ALA A 88 -3.78 2.62 -20.58
CA ALA A 88 -4.16 3.34 -19.37
C ALA A 88 -4.34 4.86 -19.56
N TRP A 89 -3.82 5.43 -20.67
CA TRP A 89 -3.95 6.85 -20.97
C TRP A 89 -5.28 7.21 -21.65
N ASN A 90 -6.01 6.22 -22.18
CA ASN A 90 -7.32 6.45 -22.78
C ASN A 90 -8.31 6.97 -21.72
N ILE A 91 -9.15 7.93 -22.08
CA ILE A 91 -10.20 8.47 -21.19
C ILE A 91 -11.15 7.35 -20.76
N GLU A 92 -11.48 6.45 -21.67
CA GLU A 92 -12.23 5.21 -21.40
C GLU A 92 -11.34 4.02 -21.72
N LEU A 93 -11.23 3.09 -20.79
CA LEU A 93 -10.48 1.84 -20.99
C LEU A 93 -11.23 0.92 -21.97
N PRO A 94 -10.51 0.11 -22.78
CA PRO A 94 -11.14 -0.88 -23.62
C PRO A 94 -12.03 -1.85 -22.83
N ASP A 95 -13.16 -2.27 -23.40
CA ASP A 95 -14.14 -3.18 -22.78
C ASP A 95 -13.48 -4.48 -22.29
N SER A 96 -12.53 -5.02 -23.06
CA SER A 96 -11.78 -6.22 -22.68
C SER A 96 -10.98 -6.04 -21.40
N LEU A 97 -10.44 -4.86 -21.17
CA LEU A 97 -9.70 -4.54 -19.94
C LEU A 97 -10.66 -4.34 -18.77
N GLN A 98 -11.76 -3.61 -18.97
CA GLN A 98 -12.81 -3.45 -17.95
C GLN A 98 -13.41 -4.80 -17.53
N TYR A 99 -13.66 -5.70 -18.49
CA TYR A 99 -14.10 -7.06 -18.20
C TYR A 99 -13.13 -7.81 -17.27
N GLU A 100 -11.85 -7.72 -17.54
CA GLU A 100 -10.84 -8.38 -16.72
C GLU A 100 -10.71 -7.75 -15.33
N GLN A 101 -10.95 -6.43 -15.20
CA GLN A 101 -11.02 -5.75 -13.90
C GLN A 101 -12.19 -6.25 -13.06
N ILE A 102 -13.39 -6.28 -13.65
CA ILE A 102 -14.58 -6.82 -12.97
C ILE A 102 -14.40 -8.28 -12.59
N LYS A 103 -13.79 -9.08 -13.46
CA LYS A 103 -13.49 -10.48 -13.19
C LYS A 103 -12.55 -10.65 -11.99
N GLN A 104 -11.54 -9.80 -11.84
CA GLN A 104 -10.64 -9.80 -10.68
C GLN A 104 -11.41 -9.49 -9.40
N VAL A 105 -12.18 -8.39 -9.37
CA VAL A 105 -13.01 -8.01 -8.23
C VAL A 105 -14.01 -9.12 -7.88
N LEU A 106 -14.73 -9.64 -8.89
CA LEU A 106 -15.69 -10.73 -8.68
C LEU A 106 -15.01 -11.99 -8.10
N THR A 107 -13.82 -12.34 -8.58
CA THR A 107 -13.08 -13.50 -8.06
C THR A 107 -12.72 -13.32 -6.59
N HIS A 108 -12.33 -12.12 -6.19
CA HIS A 108 -12.07 -11.76 -4.79
C HIS A 108 -13.34 -11.91 -3.94
N GLU A 109 -14.46 -11.30 -4.36
CA GLU A 109 -15.72 -11.38 -3.61
C GLU A 109 -16.27 -12.80 -3.52
N VAL A 110 -16.11 -13.62 -4.57
CA VAL A 110 -16.42 -15.05 -4.51
C VAL A 110 -15.52 -15.77 -3.50
N GLY A 111 -14.24 -15.39 -3.39
CA GLY A 111 -13.36 -15.90 -2.34
C GLY A 111 -13.95 -15.71 -0.94
N HIS A 112 -14.49 -14.53 -0.64
CA HIS A 112 -15.19 -14.27 0.63
C HIS A 112 -16.39 -15.19 0.83
N THR A 113 -17.20 -15.43 -0.22
CA THR A 113 -18.35 -16.34 -0.11
C THR A 113 -17.98 -17.80 0.11
N LEU A 114 -16.71 -18.13 -0.05
CA LEU A 114 -16.14 -19.46 0.26
C LEU A 114 -15.45 -19.50 1.63
N GLY A 115 -15.57 -18.45 2.42
CA GLY A 115 -14.99 -18.35 3.78
C GLY A 115 -13.54 -17.87 3.82
N LEU A 116 -12.99 -17.33 2.74
CA LEU A 116 -11.64 -16.77 2.73
C LEU A 116 -11.67 -15.34 3.29
N GLU A 117 -10.73 -15.03 4.17
CA GLU A 117 -10.47 -13.69 4.66
C GLU A 117 -9.33 -13.01 3.89
N HIS A 118 -9.18 -11.69 4.06
CA HIS A 118 -8.08 -10.95 3.43
C HIS A 118 -6.73 -11.45 3.93
N ASN A 119 -5.88 -11.87 3.01
CA ASN A 119 -4.49 -12.26 3.29
C ASN A 119 -3.51 -11.22 2.73
N PHE A 120 -3.28 -10.14 3.48
CA PHE A 120 -2.37 -9.05 3.09
C PHE A 120 -0.89 -9.44 3.06
N LEU A 121 -0.54 -10.67 3.43
CA LEU A 121 0.81 -11.19 3.26
C LEU A 121 1.02 -11.77 1.85
N GLY A 122 -0.06 -11.96 1.10
CA GLY A 122 -0.04 -12.61 -0.22
C GLY A 122 0.80 -11.89 -1.27
N SER A 123 0.87 -10.55 -1.20
CA SER A 123 1.65 -9.69 -2.10
C SER A 123 3.16 -9.72 -1.85
N SER A 124 3.60 -10.07 -0.63
CA SER A 124 4.96 -9.86 -0.13
C SER A 124 5.93 -11.03 -0.34
N HIS A 125 5.58 -12.03 -1.17
CA HIS A 125 6.41 -13.23 -1.33
C HIS A 125 7.42 -13.17 -2.48
N TYR A 126 7.14 -12.37 -3.51
CA TYR A 126 7.92 -12.41 -4.74
C TYR A 126 8.90 -11.24 -4.83
N SER A 127 10.11 -11.53 -5.32
CA SER A 127 11.11 -10.50 -5.56
C SER A 127 10.74 -9.64 -6.78
N ILE A 128 11.33 -8.45 -6.87
CA ILE A 128 11.12 -7.56 -8.02
C ILE A 128 11.53 -8.23 -9.34
N ASP A 129 12.54 -9.09 -9.34
CA ASP A 129 12.97 -9.80 -10.54
C ASP A 129 11.92 -10.82 -10.97
N GLN A 130 11.32 -11.56 -10.03
CA GLN A 130 10.18 -12.46 -10.30
C GLN A 130 8.95 -11.70 -10.82
N LEU A 131 8.67 -10.53 -10.25
CA LEU A 131 7.58 -9.66 -10.69
C LEU A 131 7.79 -9.05 -12.09
N ARG A 132 8.99 -9.11 -12.63
CA ARG A 132 9.35 -8.67 -14.01
C ARG A 132 9.54 -9.82 -14.99
N ASP A 133 9.50 -11.05 -14.50
CA ASP A 133 9.66 -12.25 -15.32
C ASP A 133 8.30 -12.77 -15.84
N ASN A 134 8.07 -12.65 -17.15
CA ASN A 134 6.82 -13.09 -17.77
C ASN A 134 6.61 -14.61 -17.65
N ASP A 135 7.69 -15.42 -17.69
CA ASP A 135 7.60 -16.87 -17.57
C ASP A 135 7.24 -17.29 -16.14
N PHE A 136 7.78 -16.60 -15.13
CA PHE A 136 7.38 -16.76 -13.75
C PHE A 136 5.90 -16.38 -13.58
N LEU A 137 5.51 -15.18 -14.01
CA LEU A 137 4.15 -14.67 -13.88
C LEU A 137 3.12 -15.43 -14.71
N SER A 138 3.52 -16.18 -15.75
CA SER A 138 2.61 -17.07 -16.49
C SER A 138 2.16 -18.26 -15.64
N ARG A 139 3.00 -18.70 -14.71
CA ARG A 139 2.76 -19.85 -13.80
C ARG A 139 2.17 -19.44 -12.47
N TYR A 140 2.68 -18.33 -11.93
CA TYR A 140 2.29 -17.74 -10.65
C TYR A 140 1.55 -16.42 -10.87
N SER A 141 0.83 -15.97 -9.86
CA SER A 141 0.25 -14.62 -9.84
C SER A 141 1.30 -13.57 -9.43
N ILE A 142 0.92 -12.29 -9.39
CA ILE A 142 1.76 -11.24 -8.79
C ILE A 142 1.76 -11.29 -7.26
N GLY A 143 0.84 -12.05 -6.65
CA GLY A 143 0.76 -12.37 -5.24
C GLY A 143 0.23 -13.78 -5.05
N SER A 144 0.44 -14.38 -3.88
CA SER A 144 0.03 -15.75 -3.57
C SER A 144 -1.46 -15.90 -3.31
N SER A 145 -2.20 -14.80 -3.14
CA SER A 145 -3.64 -14.80 -2.85
C SER A 145 -4.39 -13.73 -3.62
N ILE A 146 -5.57 -14.10 -4.19
CA ILE A 146 -6.55 -13.15 -4.73
C ILE A 146 -7.24 -12.36 -3.61
N MET A 147 -7.14 -12.82 -2.36
CA MET A 147 -7.70 -12.16 -1.19
C MET A 147 -6.82 -11.04 -0.65
N ASP A 148 -5.67 -10.77 -1.28
CA ASP A 148 -4.87 -9.58 -1.09
C ASP A 148 -5.42 -8.41 -1.93
N TYR A 149 -5.23 -7.19 -1.46
CA TYR A 149 -5.63 -6.00 -2.22
C TYR A 149 -4.60 -5.55 -3.26
N VAL A 150 -3.54 -6.33 -3.48
CA VAL A 150 -2.64 -6.06 -4.61
C VAL A 150 -3.44 -6.07 -5.92
N ARG A 151 -3.43 -4.95 -6.63
CA ARG A 151 -4.27 -4.77 -7.82
C ARG A 151 -3.51 -5.09 -9.08
N TYR A 152 -2.43 -4.35 -9.31
CA TYR A 152 -1.63 -4.44 -10.52
C TYR A 152 -0.15 -4.40 -10.20
N ASN A 153 0.64 -4.89 -11.15
CA ASN A 153 2.10 -4.98 -11.03
C ASN A 153 2.78 -3.63 -11.33
N TYR A 154 2.88 -2.78 -10.33
CA TYR A 154 3.57 -1.49 -10.44
C TYR A 154 5.11 -1.59 -10.31
N ALA A 155 5.65 -2.81 -10.13
CA ALA A 155 7.09 -3.06 -10.16
C ALA A 155 7.66 -3.05 -11.60
N LEU A 156 6.81 -3.08 -12.63
CA LEU A 156 7.23 -3.10 -14.03
C LEU A 156 7.77 -1.74 -14.47
N ARG A 157 8.83 -1.76 -15.26
CA ARG A 157 9.40 -0.59 -15.93
C ARG A 157 8.76 -0.42 -17.31
N PRO A 158 8.84 0.77 -17.94
CA PRO A 158 8.29 0.99 -19.28
C PRO A 158 8.75 -0.01 -20.35
N GLN A 159 9.98 -0.54 -20.22
CA GLN A 159 10.57 -1.49 -21.16
C GLN A 159 10.30 -2.96 -20.87
N ASP A 160 9.75 -3.32 -19.70
CA ASP A 160 9.52 -4.70 -19.30
C ASP A 160 8.38 -5.32 -20.14
N LYS A 161 8.64 -6.50 -20.68
CA LYS A 161 7.72 -7.20 -21.58
C LYS A 161 6.96 -8.29 -20.83
N VAL A 162 5.97 -7.88 -20.07
CA VAL A 162 5.06 -8.78 -19.36
C VAL A 162 3.69 -8.72 -20.02
N ASP A 163 3.09 -9.88 -20.30
CA ASP A 163 1.75 -9.98 -20.89
C ASP A 163 0.70 -9.30 -19.99
N LEU A 164 -0.28 -8.63 -20.58
CA LEU A 164 -1.36 -7.92 -19.86
C LEU A 164 -2.07 -8.81 -18.84
N LYS A 165 -2.35 -10.08 -19.21
CA LYS A 165 -3.01 -11.06 -18.34
C LYS A 165 -2.19 -11.40 -17.08
N ASN A 166 -0.86 -11.16 -17.08
CA ASN A 166 0.08 -11.48 -16.02
C ASN A 166 0.40 -10.26 -15.12
N ARG A 167 -0.19 -9.07 -15.41
CA ARG A 167 0.08 -7.83 -14.65
C ARG A 167 -0.85 -7.59 -13.48
N ARG A 168 -1.74 -8.54 -13.17
CA ARG A 168 -2.72 -8.43 -12.09
C ARG A 168 -2.76 -9.68 -11.24
N VAL A 169 -3.33 -9.55 -10.03
CA VAL A 169 -3.52 -10.68 -9.14
C VAL A 169 -4.56 -11.67 -9.70
N ARG A 170 -4.33 -12.93 -9.45
CA ARG A 170 -5.19 -14.06 -9.79
C ARG A 170 -5.25 -15.02 -8.60
N VAL A 171 -6.12 -16.04 -8.68
CA VAL A 171 -6.13 -17.14 -7.71
C VAL A 171 -4.73 -17.75 -7.60
N GLY A 172 -4.12 -17.62 -6.45
CA GLY A 172 -2.75 -17.99 -6.16
C GLY A 172 -2.61 -19.31 -5.38
N GLU A 173 -1.40 -19.58 -4.94
CA GLU A 173 -1.05 -20.80 -4.22
C GLU A 173 -1.72 -20.85 -2.85
N TYR A 174 -1.78 -19.73 -2.14
CA TYR A 174 -2.49 -19.61 -0.86
C TYR A 174 -3.98 -19.95 -1.01
N ASP A 175 -4.64 -19.38 -2.00
CA ASP A 175 -6.08 -19.61 -2.21
C ASP A 175 -6.39 -21.09 -2.50
N LYS A 176 -5.54 -21.72 -3.31
CA LYS A 176 -5.67 -23.15 -3.62
C LYS A 176 -5.49 -24.01 -2.38
N TRP A 177 -4.48 -23.68 -1.56
CA TRP A 177 -4.24 -24.35 -0.29
C TRP A 177 -5.39 -24.11 0.70
N ALA A 178 -5.88 -22.88 0.83
CA ALA A 178 -6.94 -22.52 1.78
C ALA A 178 -8.26 -23.25 1.46
N ILE A 179 -8.63 -23.36 0.17
CA ILE A 179 -9.77 -24.17 -0.28
C ILE A 179 -9.52 -25.66 0.00
N GLU A 180 -8.32 -26.17 -0.27
CA GLU A 180 -7.99 -27.56 0.02
C GLU A 180 -8.07 -27.83 1.53
N TRP A 181 -7.52 -26.94 2.38
CA TRP A 181 -7.57 -27.04 3.82
C TRP A 181 -8.99 -27.02 4.38
N GLY A 182 -9.84 -26.14 3.86
CA GLY A 182 -11.21 -25.95 4.35
C GLY A 182 -12.20 -27.02 3.87
N TYR A 183 -12.03 -27.51 2.63
CA TYR A 183 -13.05 -28.35 1.98
C TYR A 183 -12.64 -29.81 1.73
N ARG A 184 -11.33 -30.12 1.71
CA ARG A 184 -10.86 -31.48 1.45
C ARG A 184 -11.34 -32.44 2.54
N ILE A 185 -11.84 -33.60 2.13
CA ILE A 185 -12.15 -34.72 3.03
C ILE A 185 -10.86 -35.50 3.31
N PHE A 186 -10.35 -35.39 4.52
CA PHE A 186 -9.16 -36.12 4.97
C PHE A 186 -9.53 -37.55 5.36
N PRO A 187 -8.67 -38.55 5.07
CA PRO A 187 -8.91 -39.94 5.48
C PRO A 187 -8.88 -40.07 6.99
N GLY A 188 -9.67 -41.00 7.55
CA GLY A 188 -9.73 -41.32 8.98
C GLY A 188 -11.01 -42.04 9.34
N LYS A 189 -10.93 -42.93 10.35
CA LYS A 189 -12.05 -43.77 10.82
C LYS A 189 -13.08 -42.93 11.59
N ASP A 190 -12.62 -41.86 12.22
CA ASP A 190 -13.45 -40.93 12.98
C ASP A 190 -12.99 -39.49 12.84
N ALA A 191 -13.67 -38.55 13.50
CA ALA A 191 -13.36 -37.13 13.39
C ALA A 191 -11.95 -36.79 13.93
N SER A 192 -11.50 -37.44 14.97
CA SER A 192 -10.19 -37.21 15.61
C SER A 192 -9.04 -37.64 14.67
N GLU A 193 -9.19 -38.81 14.05
CA GLU A 193 -8.19 -39.30 13.07
C GLU A 193 -8.13 -38.41 11.83
N ARG A 194 -9.28 -37.95 11.31
CA ARG A 194 -9.34 -37.00 10.19
C ARG A 194 -8.67 -35.67 10.54
N GLU A 195 -8.94 -35.14 11.73
CA GLU A 195 -8.32 -33.90 12.21
C GLU A 195 -6.80 -34.03 12.36
N LYS A 196 -6.32 -35.15 12.92
CA LYS A 196 -4.89 -35.44 13.01
C LYS A 196 -4.23 -35.46 11.62
N ASN A 197 -4.86 -36.12 10.64
CA ASN A 197 -4.33 -36.20 9.30
C ASN A 197 -4.34 -34.84 8.59
N ARG A 198 -5.37 -34.01 8.82
CA ARG A 198 -5.41 -32.62 8.35
C ARG A 198 -4.27 -31.80 8.97
N SER A 199 -4.06 -31.90 10.28
CA SER A 199 -2.98 -31.18 10.96
C SER A 199 -1.61 -31.55 10.46
N LEU A 200 -1.30 -32.85 10.27
CA LEU A 200 -0.03 -33.29 9.72
C LEU A 200 0.19 -32.78 8.29
N TRP A 201 -0.84 -32.87 7.46
CA TRP A 201 -0.79 -32.34 6.09
C TRP A 201 -0.55 -30.82 6.10
N ASN A 202 -1.21 -30.08 7.01
CA ASN A 202 -1.07 -28.65 7.12
C ASN A 202 0.35 -28.24 7.61
N GLN A 203 0.91 -28.94 8.58
CA GLN A 203 2.27 -28.70 9.06
C GLN A 203 3.30 -28.84 7.93
N GLU A 204 3.11 -29.81 7.04
CA GLU A 204 4.00 -29.95 5.87
C GLU A 204 3.82 -28.82 4.86
N LYS A 205 2.58 -28.39 4.60
CA LYS A 205 2.26 -27.28 3.71
C LYS A 205 2.78 -25.94 4.21
N GLN A 206 2.68 -25.68 5.51
CA GLN A 206 3.12 -24.41 6.11
C GLN A 206 4.66 -24.22 6.13
N LYS A 207 5.43 -25.17 5.63
CA LYS A 207 6.85 -24.97 5.32
C LYS A 207 7.08 -24.08 4.08
N ASP A 208 6.06 -23.90 3.25
CA ASP A 208 6.08 -22.98 2.12
C ASP A 208 5.57 -21.60 2.59
N PRO A 209 6.44 -20.57 2.62
CA PRO A 209 6.04 -19.23 3.08
C PRO A 209 4.91 -18.61 2.27
N SER A 210 4.75 -18.99 0.98
CA SER A 210 3.67 -18.46 0.12
C SER A 210 2.27 -18.87 0.59
N LEU A 211 2.19 -19.82 1.54
CA LEU A 211 0.95 -20.29 2.15
C LEU A 211 0.68 -19.66 3.53
N HIS A 212 1.53 -18.74 3.98
CA HIS A 212 1.33 -18.04 5.23
C HIS A 212 0.21 -17.01 5.13
N PHE A 213 -0.42 -16.74 6.27
CA PHE A 213 -1.52 -15.79 6.42
C PHE A 213 -1.15 -14.67 7.39
N SER A 214 -1.46 -13.44 7.02
CA SER A 214 -1.52 -12.33 7.96
C SER A 214 -2.55 -11.29 7.53
N GLY A 215 -3.38 -10.90 8.50
CA GLY A 215 -4.40 -9.85 8.34
C GLY A 215 -3.92 -8.44 8.70
N GLY A 216 -2.59 -8.18 8.84
CA GLY A 216 -2.09 -6.82 8.95
C GLY A 216 -1.25 -6.45 10.18
N ILE A 217 -0.86 -7.40 11.06
CA ILE A 217 0.10 -7.09 12.14
C ILE A 217 1.54 -7.12 11.64
N ASP A 218 1.84 -8.02 10.71
CA ASP A 218 3.13 -8.09 10.04
C ASP A 218 3.33 -6.88 9.12
N VAL A 219 4.46 -6.20 9.24
CA VAL A 219 4.76 -5.01 8.41
C VAL A 219 4.87 -5.30 6.91
N ARG A 220 4.96 -6.57 6.54
CA ARG A 220 4.91 -7.03 5.15
C ARG A 220 3.49 -7.26 4.65
N ALA A 221 2.51 -7.32 5.57
CA ALA A 221 1.10 -7.57 5.26
C ALA A 221 0.33 -6.24 5.23
N GLN A 222 0.40 -5.54 4.12
CA GLN A 222 -0.23 -4.25 3.93
C GLN A 222 -1.20 -4.29 2.75
N ALA A 223 -2.24 -3.46 2.81
CA ALA A 223 -3.15 -3.33 1.68
C ALA A 223 -2.48 -2.61 0.51
N GLU A 224 -2.61 -3.16 -0.69
CA GLU A 224 -2.14 -2.57 -1.95
C GLU A 224 -0.60 -2.42 -2.06
N ASP A 225 0.14 -3.18 -1.26
CA ASP A 225 1.58 -3.35 -1.39
C ASP A 225 1.94 -4.41 -2.44
N LEU A 226 3.22 -4.56 -2.74
CA LEU A 226 3.72 -5.54 -3.69
C LEU A 226 5.20 -5.85 -3.41
N GLY A 227 5.55 -7.13 -3.52
CA GLY A 227 6.93 -7.60 -3.50
C GLY A 227 7.53 -7.75 -2.11
N ASN A 228 8.60 -8.52 -2.03
CA ASN A 228 9.24 -8.89 -0.76
C ASN A 228 10.20 -7.83 -0.19
N ASP A 229 10.40 -6.72 -0.90
CA ASP A 229 11.17 -5.55 -0.43
C ASP A 229 10.44 -4.27 -0.82
N HIS A 230 9.70 -3.69 0.12
CA HIS A 230 8.90 -2.49 -0.10
C HIS A 230 9.75 -1.27 -0.50
N VAL A 231 11.00 -1.18 -0.05
CA VAL A 231 11.89 -0.08 -0.47
C VAL A 231 12.15 -0.17 -1.97
N ILE A 232 12.49 -1.36 -2.46
CA ILE A 232 12.85 -1.57 -3.88
C ILE A 232 11.62 -1.39 -4.77
N VAL A 233 10.51 -2.03 -4.42
CA VAL A 233 9.32 -2.04 -5.28
C VAL A 233 8.63 -0.68 -5.29
N ASN A 234 8.50 -0.03 -4.14
CA ASN A 234 7.87 1.29 -4.07
C ASN A 234 8.75 2.39 -4.68
N THR A 235 10.09 2.24 -4.63
CA THR A 235 10.99 3.09 -5.43
C THR A 235 10.63 3.00 -6.92
N GLN A 236 10.46 1.79 -7.46
CA GLN A 236 10.06 1.63 -8.86
C GLN A 236 8.67 2.21 -9.13
N GLY A 237 7.73 2.03 -8.23
CA GLY A 237 6.41 2.64 -8.34
C GLY A 237 6.49 4.16 -8.45
N ILE A 238 7.26 4.81 -7.58
CA ILE A 238 7.49 6.26 -7.59
C ILE A 238 8.14 6.72 -8.91
N GLU A 239 9.13 6.00 -9.41
CA GLU A 239 9.76 6.32 -10.70
C GLU A 239 8.75 6.18 -11.87
N ASN A 240 7.82 5.24 -11.79
CA ASN A 240 6.73 5.10 -12.76
C ASN A 240 5.75 6.28 -12.69
N LEU A 241 5.39 6.76 -11.49
CA LEU A 241 4.57 7.97 -11.35
C LEU A 241 5.28 9.20 -11.90
N LYS A 242 6.58 9.31 -11.65
CA LYS A 242 7.40 10.38 -12.21
C LYS A 242 7.39 10.34 -13.74
N TYR A 243 7.60 9.17 -14.33
CA TYR A 243 7.51 8.99 -15.79
C TYR A 243 6.16 9.49 -16.33
N LEU A 244 5.04 9.14 -15.68
CA LEU A 244 3.71 9.59 -16.08
C LEU A 244 3.56 11.12 -16.00
N CYS A 245 4.01 11.73 -14.90
CA CYS A 245 3.91 13.19 -14.72
C CYS A 245 4.78 13.97 -15.72
N GLU A 246 5.91 13.42 -16.11
CA GLU A 246 6.82 14.04 -17.09
C GLU A 246 6.42 13.80 -18.55
N HIS A 247 5.43 12.91 -18.81
CA HIS A 247 5.01 12.58 -20.16
C HIS A 247 3.84 13.48 -20.62
N PRO A 248 4.06 14.42 -21.55
CA PRO A 248 3.06 15.47 -21.84
C PRO A 248 1.75 14.94 -22.45
N ASP A 249 1.81 13.84 -23.20
CA ASP A 249 0.64 13.25 -23.89
C ASP A 249 -0.38 12.66 -22.89
N VAL A 250 0.07 12.30 -21.70
CA VAL A 250 -0.79 11.75 -20.62
C VAL A 250 -1.78 12.79 -20.12
N TRP A 251 -1.41 14.09 -20.16
CA TRP A 251 -2.14 15.19 -19.52
C TRP A 251 -2.82 16.13 -20.54
N ASN A 252 -3.33 15.57 -21.62
CA ASN A 252 -3.98 16.35 -22.69
C ASN A 252 -5.48 16.51 -22.41
N VAL A 253 -5.88 17.69 -21.94
CA VAL A 253 -7.29 18.05 -21.71
C VAL A 253 -7.92 18.45 -23.05
N THR A 254 -8.93 17.72 -23.49
CA THR A 254 -9.67 17.98 -24.75
C THR A 254 -11.07 18.57 -24.52
N ASP A 255 -11.69 18.25 -23.39
CA ASP A 255 -13.04 18.68 -23.01
C ASP A 255 -13.26 18.55 -21.48
N LYS A 256 -14.48 18.83 -21.01
CA LYS A 256 -14.84 18.74 -19.58
C LYS A 256 -14.80 17.32 -19.05
N THR A 257 -15.03 16.30 -19.88
CA THR A 257 -14.99 14.90 -19.45
C THR A 257 -13.55 14.47 -19.23
N SER A 258 -12.67 14.77 -20.20
CA SER A 258 -11.24 14.51 -20.07
C SER A 258 -10.63 15.27 -18.88
N LEU A 259 -11.02 16.52 -18.65
CA LEU A 259 -10.57 17.28 -17.48
C LEU A 259 -10.87 16.55 -16.18
N ARG A 260 -12.10 16.09 -15.97
CA ARG A 260 -12.49 15.36 -14.74
C ARG A 260 -11.71 14.06 -14.56
N VAL A 261 -11.53 13.30 -15.65
CA VAL A 261 -10.76 12.05 -15.60
C VAL A 261 -9.30 12.34 -15.25
N LEU A 262 -8.70 13.36 -15.85
CA LEU A 262 -7.30 13.72 -15.59
C LEU A 262 -7.10 14.31 -14.18
N GLN A 263 -8.06 15.06 -13.64
CA GLN A 263 -8.04 15.46 -12.23
C GLN A 263 -8.02 14.23 -11.31
N GLY A 264 -8.91 13.25 -11.56
CA GLY A 264 -8.92 12.00 -10.79
C GLY A 264 -7.64 11.16 -10.95
N ARG A 265 -6.95 11.21 -12.10
CA ARG A 265 -5.63 10.59 -12.29
C ARG A 265 -4.54 11.29 -11.49
N TYR A 266 -4.59 12.61 -11.42
CA TYR A 266 -3.65 13.37 -10.58
C TYR A 266 -3.83 13.06 -9.10
N GLU A 267 -5.08 12.98 -8.63
CA GLU A 267 -5.39 12.50 -7.28
C GLU A 267 -4.80 11.11 -7.03
N ALA A 268 -4.98 10.17 -7.98
CA ALA A 268 -4.42 8.83 -7.87
C ALA A 268 -2.88 8.82 -7.80
N VAL A 269 -2.20 9.72 -8.52
CA VAL A 269 -0.74 9.89 -8.41
C VAL A 269 -0.34 10.31 -6.99
N LEU A 270 -1.02 11.30 -6.41
CA LEU A 270 -0.76 11.76 -5.04
C LEU A 270 -1.03 10.67 -4.00
N GLU A 271 -2.16 9.96 -4.15
CA GLU A 271 -2.58 8.88 -3.26
C GLU A 271 -1.60 7.71 -3.28
N HIS A 272 -1.23 7.21 -4.46
CA HIS A 272 -0.28 6.09 -4.58
C HIS A 272 1.11 6.47 -4.08
N TYR A 273 1.57 7.70 -4.35
CA TYR A 273 2.84 8.16 -3.80
C TYR A 273 2.84 8.11 -2.27
N LYS A 274 1.81 8.68 -1.62
CA LYS A 274 1.67 8.64 -0.16
C LYS A 274 1.60 7.21 0.36
N GLN A 275 0.78 6.38 -0.25
CA GLN A 275 0.59 4.99 0.16
C GLN A 275 1.89 4.19 0.07
N TRP A 276 2.62 4.30 -1.04
CA TRP A 276 3.90 3.61 -1.20
C TRP A 276 4.97 4.10 -0.22
N VAL A 277 4.97 5.39 0.11
CA VAL A 277 5.80 5.90 1.20
C VAL A 277 5.35 5.32 2.55
N GLN A 278 4.04 5.24 2.83
CA GLN A 278 3.51 4.65 4.06
C GLN A 278 3.87 3.16 4.20
N HIS A 279 3.85 2.38 3.11
CA HIS A 279 4.32 0.99 3.12
C HIS A 279 5.77 0.89 3.60
N VAL A 280 6.64 1.79 3.12
CA VAL A 280 8.04 1.81 3.56
C VAL A 280 8.18 2.29 5.01
N LEU A 281 7.44 3.36 5.40
CA LEU A 281 7.48 3.90 6.77
C LEU A 281 7.01 2.90 7.83
N SER A 282 6.12 2.00 7.49
CA SER A 282 5.59 1.00 8.43
C SER A 282 6.68 0.07 9.00
N HIS A 283 7.79 -0.09 8.28
CA HIS A 283 8.94 -0.86 8.75
C HIS A 283 9.75 -0.17 9.87
N LEU A 284 9.61 1.14 10.04
CA LEU A 284 10.28 1.86 11.14
C LEU A 284 9.72 1.43 12.50
N GLY A 285 10.52 0.71 13.26
CA GLY A 285 10.09 0.10 14.53
C GLY A 285 9.01 -0.96 14.35
N GLY A 286 8.81 -1.47 13.15
CA GLY A 286 7.80 -2.48 12.82
C GLY A 286 8.16 -3.87 13.28
N LYS A 287 7.20 -4.81 13.15
CA LYS A 287 7.36 -6.22 13.55
C LYS A 287 6.94 -7.14 12.40
N ARG A 288 7.62 -8.26 12.28
CA ARG A 288 7.32 -9.33 11.33
C ARG A 288 6.86 -10.58 12.05
N LEU A 289 6.04 -11.39 11.41
CA LEU A 289 5.76 -12.74 11.87
C LEU A 289 7.07 -13.54 11.90
N ALA A 290 7.34 -14.18 13.02
CA ALA A 290 8.51 -15.01 13.20
C ALA A 290 8.41 -16.31 12.37
N GLU A 291 9.55 -16.94 12.09
CA GLU A 291 9.57 -18.26 11.45
C GLU A 291 9.11 -19.34 12.46
N ALA A 292 8.71 -20.50 11.96
CA ALA A 292 8.06 -21.55 12.77
C ALA A 292 8.90 -22.07 13.94
N ASP A 293 10.22 -21.91 13.87
CA ASP A 293 11.17 -22.38 14.90
C ASP A 293 11.58 -21.29 15.91
N ASP A 294 11.00 -20.07 15.80
CA ASP A 294 11.31 -18.96 16.70
C ASP A 294 10.46 -19.06 17.96
N GLU A 295 11.03 -18.72 19.14
CA GLU A 295 10.31 -18.68 20.42
C GLU A 295 9.27 -17.57 20.47
N ASN A 296 9.44 -16.52 19.67
CA ASN A 296 8.53 -15.38 19.59
C ASN A 296 7.56 -15.52 18.43
N ILE A 297 6.33 -15.03 18.58
CA ILE A 297 5.34 -14.98 17.51
C ILE A 297 5.70 -13.87 16.50
N TYR A 298 6.25 -12.76 17.00
CA TYR A 298 6.67 -11.61 16.21
C TYR A 298 8.10 -11.20 16.57
N ILE A 299 8.87 -10.84 15.56
CA ILE A 299 10.23 -10.32 15.70
C ILE A 299 10.27 -8.88 15.15
N PRO A 300 11.09 -7.99 15.74
CA PRO A 300 11.28 -6.64 15.21
C PRO A 300 11.89 -6.66 13.81
N GLU A 301 11.62 -5.63 13.03
CA GLU A 301 12.28 -5.40 11.75
C GLU A 301 13.76 -5.07 11.96
N LYS A 302 14.63 -5.64 11.14
CA LYS A 302 16.09 -5.52 11.31
C LYS A 302 16.59 -4.08 11.16
N ALA A 303 17.56 -3.68 11.97
CA ALA A 303 18.17 -2.35 11.92
C ALA A 303 18.69 -1.98 10.52
N ASP A 304 19.30 -2.91 9.80
CA ASP A 304 19.79 -2.66 8.45
C ASP A 304 18.68 -2.35 7.45
N TYR A 305 17.49 -2.96 7.62
CA TYR A 305 16.34 -2.61 6.81
C TYR A 305 15.80 -1.23 7.18
N ASN A 306 15.75 -0.89 8.46
CA ASN A 306 15.38 0.45 8.91
C ASN A 306 16.33 1.53 8.35
N LYS A 307 17.63 1.26 8.21
CA LYS A 307 18.58 2.16 7.53
C LYS A 307 18.25 2.35 6.04
N LYS A 308 17.85 1.28 5.34
CA LYS A 308 17.35 1.40 3.94
C LYS A 308 16.09 2.28 3.88
N VAL A 309 15.19 2.13 4.84
CA VAL A 309 13.99 2.97 4.96
C VAL A 309 14.36 4.44 5.15
N MET A 310 15.32 4.74 6.03
CA MET A 310 15.78 6.13 6.23
C MET A 310 16.41 6.72 4.96
N ASN A 311 17.20 5.96 4.22
CA ASN A 311 17.74 6.40 2.92
C ASN A 311 16.63 6.66 1.89
N PHE A 312 15.59 5.83 1.86
CA PHE A 312 14.44 6.06 1.01
C PHE A 312 13.72 7.37 1.38
N ILE A 313 13.52 7.63 2.66
CA ILE A 313 12.90 8.87 3.15
C ILE A 313 13.74 10.08 2.71
N GLN A 314 15.05 10.04 2.92
CA GLN A 314 15.95 11.14 2.51
C GLN A 314 15.86 11.42 1.01
N THR A 315 15.74 10.39 0.18
CA THR A 315 15.76 10.49 -1.27
C THR A 315 14.41 10.90 -1.85
N TYR A 316 13.34 10.23 -1.44
CA TYR A 316 12.02 10.35 -2.07
C TYR A 316 11.04 11.22 -1.29
N VAL A 317 11.27 11.46 -0.01
CA VAL A 317 10.35 12.25 0.83
C VAL A 317 10.92 13.61 1.17
N LEU A 318 12.17 13.69 1.64
CA LEU A 318 12.77 14.95 2.07
C LEU A 318 13.28 15.80 0.91
N GLN A 319 13.34 15.25 -0.30
CA GLN A 319 13.56 16.02 -1.52
C GLN A 319 12.21 16.27 -2.20
N PRO A 320 11.77 17.54 -2.36
CA PRO A 320 10.48 17.83 -2.97
C PRO A 320 10.36 17.26 -4.38
N PRO A 321 9.33 16.44 -4.69
CA PRO A 321 9.14 15.88 -6.03
C PRO A 321 8.56 16.96 -6.97
N ALA A 322 9.43 17.85 -7.47
CA ALA A 322 9.05 18.99 -8.32
C ALA A 322 8.26 18.57 -9.57
N TRP A 323 8.48 17.35 -10.07
CA TRP A 323 7.75 16.79 -11.20
C TRP A 323 6.26 16.59 -10.90
N MET A 324 5.91 16.24 -9.65
CA MET A 324 4.53 16.01 -9.23
C MET A 324 3.73 17.30 -9.08
N PHE A 325 4.38 18.38 -8.62
CA PHE A 325 3.77 19.71 -8.41
C PHE A 325 4.10 20.71 -9.54
N ASN A 326 4.36 20.19 -10.74
CA ASN A 326 4.74 21.01 -11.89
C ASN A 326 3.55 21.80 -12.44
N LYS A 327 3.64 23.14 -12.39
CA LYS A 327 2.61 24.06 -12.87
C LYS A 327 2.26 23.90 -14.35
N SER A 328 3.15 23.29 -15.17
CA SER A 328 2.89 23.13 -16.61
C SER A 328 1.68 22.26 -16.93
N PHE A 329 1.41 21.24 -16.10
CA PHE A 329 0.22 20.40 -16.27
C PHE A 329 -0.85 20.64 -15.19
N THR A 330 -0.48 20.92 -13.94
CA THR A 330 -1.47 21.18 -12.88
C THR A 330 -2.36 22.36 -13.19
N HIS A 331 -1.83 23.41 -13.83
CA HIS A 331 -2.64 24.54 -14.30
C HIS A 331 -3.66 24.14 -15.36
N LYS A 332 -3.30 23.23 -16.29
CA LYS A 332 -4.24 22.70 -17.29
C LYS A 332 -5.38 21.88 -16.65
N LEU A 333 -5.11 21.30 -15.50
CA LEU A 333 -6.07 20.54 -14.70
C LEU A 333 -6.88 21.42 -13.74
N GLU A 334 -6.71 22.73 -13.75
CA GLU A 334 -7.34 23.66 -12.80
C GLU A 334 -7.03 23.32 -11.34
N ILE A 335 -5.79 22.82 -11.08
CA ILE A 335 -5.32 22.41 -9.75
C ILE A 335 -4.30 23.42 -9.22
N ASP A 336 -4.48 23.87 -7.98
CA ASP A 336 -3.49 24.67 -7.25
C ASP A 336 -2.37 23.77 -6.69
N ALA A 337 -1.27 23.69 -7.44
CA ALA A 337 -0.11 22.88 -7.05
C ALA A 337 0.49 23.26 -5.68
N SER A 338 0.35 24.54 -5.24
CA SER A 338 0.89 24.96 -3.95
C SER A 338 0.02 24.46 -2.80
N GLN A 339 -1.29 24.53 -2.94
CA GLN A 339 -2.23 24.01 -1.95
C GLN A 339 -2.12 22.48 -1.82
N GLU A 340 -2.02 21.77 -2.97
CA GLU A 340 -1.82 20.32 -2.96
C GLU A 340 -0.49 19.92 -2.33
N PHE A 341 0.59 20.66 -2.59
CA PHE A 341 1.89 20.45 -1.94
C PHE A 341 1.78 20.58 -0.42
N ASP A 342 1.14 21.65 0.08
CA ASP A 342 1.03 21.92 1.51
C ASP A 342 0.21 20.80 2.20
N ARG A 343 -0.93 20.38 1.61
CA ARG A 343 -1.75 19.28 2.12
C ARG A 343 -1.01 17.95 2.12
N PHE A 344 -0.33 17.63 1.01
CA PHE A 344 0.43 16.39 0.84
C PHE A 344 1.52 16.24 1.91
N TYR A 345 2.31 17.29 2.12
CA TYR A 345 3.41 17.25 3.09
C TYR A 345 2.94 17.31 4.54
N GLU A 346 1.82 17.97 4.84
CA GLU A 346 1.21 17.96 6.17
C GLU A 346 0.86 16.54 6.63
N GLU A 347 0.21 15.78 5.74
CA GLU A 347 -0.15 14.38 6.00
C GLU A 347 1.10 13.51 6.15
N LEU A 348 2.02 13.60 5.18
CA LEU A 348 3.22 12.76 5.13
C LEU A 348 4.17 13.01 6.31
N MET A 349 4.41 14.27 6.66
CA MET A 349 5.25 14.60 7.82
C MET A 349 4.61 14.12 9.13
N SER A 350 3.30 14.19 9.24
CA SER A 350 2.58 13.66 10.40
C SER A 350 2.77 12.15 10.57
N GLU A 351 2.81 11.37 9.47
CA GLU A 351 3.12 9.94 9.49
C GLU A 351 4.56 9.68 9.94
N ILE A 352 5.51 10.41 9.36
CA ILE A 352 6.94 10.28 9.71
C ILE A 352 7.16 10.54 11.21
N ILE A 353 6.58 11.59 11.74
CA ILE A 353 6.74 11.94 13.17
C ILE A 353 6.04 10.91 14.08
N ARG A 354 4.91 10.32 13.62
CA ARG A 354 4.27 9.21 14.37
C ARG A 354 5.15 7.97 14.46
N SER A 355 6.01 7.73 13.47
CA SER A 355 6.94 6.59 13.49
C SER A 355 7.98 6.67 14.62
N LEU A 356 8.29 7.87 15.14
CA LEU A 356 9.21 8.05 16.28
C LEU A 356 8.84 7.20 17.50
N ARG A 357 7.54 7.06 17.80
CA ARG A 357 7.07 6.22 18.91
C ARG A 357 7.33 4.74 18.69
N LYS A 358 7.07 4.27 17.46
CA LYS A 358 7.34 2.87 17.10
C LYS A 358 8.85 2.56 17.16
N VAL A 359 9.68 3.52 16.72
CA VAL A 359 11.14 3.41 16.83
C VAL A 359 11.57 3.36 18.29
N GLU A 360 11.04 4.23 19.17
CA GLU A 360 11.34 4.19 20.60
C GLU A 360 10.90 2.86 21.24
N GLU A 361 9.69 2.36 20.93
CA GLU A 361 9.20 1.08 21.43
C GLU A 361 10.10 -0.08 20.99
N SER A 362 10.56 -0.06 19.74
CA SER A 362 11.47 -1.07 19.19
C SER A 362 12.86 -1.00 19.84
N GLU A 363 13.42 0.21 19.99
CA GLU A 363 14.72 0.46 20.65
C GLU A 363 14.71 -0.02 22.11
N ASN A 364 13.57 0.14 22.82
CA ASN A 364 13.43 -0.30 24.21
C ASN A 364 13.21 -1.81 24.33
N ALA A 365 12.72 -2.48 23.30
CA ALA A 365 12.38 -3.90 23.32
C ALA A 365 13.54 -4.82 22.94
N CYS A 366 14.45 -4.38 22.07
CA CYS A 366 15.52 -5.20 21.51
C CYS A 366 16.81 -4.41 21.32
N GLU A 367 17.94 -5.12 21.43
CA GLU A 367 19.25 -4.59 21.04
C GLU A 367 19.40 -4.51 19.51
N ASP A 368 20.32 -3.71 19.03
CA ASP A 368 20.64 -3.53 17.59
C ASP A 368 19.45 -3.04 16.72
N MET A 369 18.57 -2.22 17.29
CA MET A 369 17.50 -1.54 16.57
C MET A 369 17.91 -0.11 16.18
N LEU A 370 17.19 0.44 15.19
CA LEU A 370 17.30 1.89 14.91
C LEU A 370 16.91 2.67 16.16
N SER A 371 17.79 3.51 16.66
CA SER A 371 17.50 4.37 17.80
C SER A 371 16.75 5.64 17.39
N VAL A 372 16.06 6.26 18.34
CA VAL A 372 15.41 7.59 18.16
C VAL A 372 16.44 8.62 17.72
N ASN A 373 17.65 8.58 18.28
CA ASN A 373 18.70 9.54 17.92
C ASN A 373 19.19 9.33 16.48
N GLU A 374 19.39 8.09 16.02
CA GLU A 374 19.77 7.79 14.63
C GLU A 374 18.67 8.22 13.65
N PHE A 375 17.39 8.01 14.01
CA PHE A 375 16.28 8.49 13.22
C PHE A 375 16.31 10.03 13.08
N LEU A 376 16.42 10.77 14.19
CA LEU A 376 16.44 12.25 14.17
C LEU A 376 17.68 12.79 13.45
N GLU A 377 18.83 12.11 13.59
CA GLU A 377 20.05 12.45 12.85
C GLU A 377 19.86 12.29 11.35
N SER A 378 19.34 11.16 10.90
CA SER A 378 19.07 10.90 9.49
C SER A 378 18.05 11.88 8.89
N MET A 379 17.01 12.26 9.65
CA MET A 379 16.08 13.32 9.26
C MET A 379 16.79 14.67 9.13
N HIS A 380 17.69 14.99 10.08
CA HIS A 380 18.46 16.23 10.05
C HIS A 380 19.37 16.30 8.82
N GLU A 381 20.15 15.26 8.55
CA GLU A 381 21.03 15.16 7.38
C GLU A 381 20.26 15.39 6.07
N GLY A 382 19.10 14.74 5.91
CA GLY A 382 18.27 14.87 4.70
C GLY A 382 17.58 16.22 4.55
N LEU A 383 17.19 16.86 5.68
CA LEU A 383 16.45 18.13 5.66
C LEU A 383 17.36 19.36 5.56
N PHE A 384 18.56 19.34 6.15
CA PHE A 384 19.41 20.51 6.31
C PHE A 384 20.76 20.41 5.58
N VAL A 385 20.85 19.53 4.57
CA VAL A 385 22.05 19.37 3.74
C VAL A 385 22.51 20.71 3.12
N GLU A 386 21.57 21.56 2.69
CA GLU A 386 21.87 22.87 2.11
C GLU A 386 22.57 23.80 3.12
N TRP A 387 22.32 23.67 4.41
CA TRP A 387 23.00 24.44 5.45
C TRP A 387 24.47 23.99 5.59
N THR A 388 24.72 22.70 5.49
CA THR A 388 26.08 22.12 5.52
C THR A 388 26.87 22.56 4.29
N ASP A 389 26.25 22.46 3.10
CA ASP A 389 26.88 22.80 1.82
C ASP A 389 26.93 24.32 1.57
N ASN A 390 26.32 25.11 2.45
CA ASN A 390 26.21 26.57 2.35
C ASN A 390 25.57 27.06 1.04
N VAL A 391 24.53 26.35 0.56
CA VAL A 391 23.76 26.70 -0.64
C VAL A 391 22.37 27.20 -0.28
N PRO A 392 21.71 28.01 -1.14
CA PRO A 392 20.39 28.54 -0.85
C PRO A 392 19.33 27.44 -0.79
N VAL A 393 18.46 27.50 0.23
CA VAL A 393 17.32 26.61 0.42
C VAL A 393 16.16 27.04 -0.47
N SER A 394 15.61 26.11 -1.26
CA SER A 394 14.43 26.37 -2.10
C SER A 394 13.18 26.62 -1.23
N GLU A 395 12.14 27.25 -1.81
CA GLU A 395 10.89 27.50 -1.09
C GLU A 395 10.21 26.19 -0.67
N ALA A 396 10.13 25.22 -1.57
CA ALA A 396 9.54 23.91 -1.28
C ALA A 396 10.27 23.19 -0.15
N LYS A 397 11.62 23.20 -0.17
CA LYS A 397 12.42 22.58 0.89
C LYS A 397 12.21 23.31 2.24
N HIS A 398 12.18 24.63 2.21
CA HIS A 398 11.92 25.44 3.42
C HIS A 398 10.54 25.12 4.03
N LYS A 399 9.51 24.93 3.23
CA LYS A 399 8.19 24.51 3.72
C LYS A 399 8.28 23.16 4.45
N ILE A 400 9.00 22.17 3.89
CA ILE A 400 9.19 20.86 4.53
C ILE A 400 9.98 20.98 5.84
N GLN A 401 11.06 21.77 5.86
CA GLN A 401 11.84 22.06 7.07
C GLN A 401 10.97 22.70 8.16
N THR A 402 10.16 23.70 7.80
CA THR A 402 9.25 24.38 8.73
C THR A 402 8.22 23.42 9.32
N LEU A 403 7.66 22.58 8.47
CA LEU A 403 6.67 21.59 8.89
C LEU A 403 7.29 20.57 9.86
N TYR A 404 8.48 20.07 9.57
CA TYR A 404 9.22 19.17 10.45
C TYR A 404 9.46 19.80 11.84
N VAL A 405 9.98 21.03 11.87
CA VAL A 405 10.24 21.76 13.13
C VAL A 405 8.95 21.95 13.92
N ASN A 406 7.86 22.39 13.26
CA ASN A 406 6.57 22.57 13.93
C ASN A 406 6.05 21.26 14.54
N LYS A 407 6.15 20.14 13.82
CA LYS A 407 5.73 18.82 14.35
C LYS A 407 6.58 18.36 15.53
N LEU A 408 7.88 18.66 15.55
CA LEU A 408 8.74 18.39 16.71
C LEU A 408 8.38 19.28 17.91
N CYS A 409 8.10 20.57 17.69
CA CYS A 409 7.62 21.47 18.75
C CYS A 409 6.27 21.00 19.31
N ASP A 410 5.33 20.60 18.45
CA ASP A 410 4.03 20.03 18.86
C ASP A 410 4.18 18.80 19.77
N LEU A 411 5.22 17.96 19.56
CA LEU A 411 5.52 16.84 20.44
C LEU A 411 5.93 17.29 21.84
N LEU A 412 6.65 18.40 21.96
CA LEU A 412 7.04 18.97 23.27
C LEU A 412 5.85 19.59 23.98
N ASP A 413 5.00 20.32 23.30
CA ASP A 413 3.81 20.97 23.87
C ASP A 413 2.76 19.96 24.39
N ARG A 414 2.66 18.82 23.73
CA ARG A 414 1.74 17.73 24.12
C ARG A 414 2.33 16.79 25.17
N SER A 415 3.51 17.09 25.69
CA SER A 415 4.31 16.18 26.54
C SER A 415 3.66 15.75 27.84
N GLU A 416 2.70 16.51 28.38
CA GLU A 416 2.12 16.25 29.70
C GLU A 416 1.32 14.94 29.79
N LYS A 417 1.03 14.26 28.70
CA LYS A 417 0.10 13.12 28.71
C LYS A 417 0.59 11.78 28.13
N ILE A 418 1.58 11.73 27.23
CA ILE A 418 1.77 10.51 26.42
C ILE A 418 3.23 10.22 26.01
N THR A 419 4.22 11.06 26.28
CA THR A 419 5.58 10.94 25.71
C THR A 419 6.61 10.59 26.77
N SER A 420 7.52 9.67 26.48
CA SER A 420 8.60 9.32 27.43
C SER A 420 9.59 10.48 27.58
N SER A 421 10.20 10.57 28.76
CA SER A 421 11.23 11.58 29.02
C SER A 421 12.44 11.43 28.10
N LYS A 422 12.77 10.20 27.66
CA LYS A 422 13.87 9.90 26.73
C LYS A 422 13.60 10.52 25.36
N LEU A 423 12.43 10.26 24.79
CA LEU A 423 12.03 10.80 23.48
C LEU A 423 12.01 12.34 23.51
N LEU A 424 11.47 12.95 24.57
CA LEU A 424 11.45 14.40 24.73
C LEU A 424 12.85 15.00 24.75
N VAL A 425 13.79 14.40 25.47
CA VAL A 425 15.19 14.86 25.52
C VAL A 425 15.82 14.78 24.13
N SER A 426 15.62 13.69 23.39
CA SER A 426 16.14 13.54 22.02
C SER A 426 15.56 14.59 21.07
N VAL A 427 14.25 14.86 21.14
CA VAL A 427 13.58 15.91 20.35
C VAL A 427 14.12 17.31 20.72
N MET A 428 14.28 17.63 22.00
CA MET A 428 14.88 18.90 22.45
C MET A 428 16.30 19.08 21.94
N GLN A 429 17.11 18.03 21.96
CA GLN A 429 18.47 18.04 21.43
C GLN A 429 18.49 18.30 19.92
N ALA A 430 17.62 17.64 19.17
CA ALA A 430 17.48 17.86 17.73
C ALA A 430 17.07 19.30 17.40
N LEU A 431 16.08 19.86 18.10
CA LEU A 431 15.64 21.25 17.92
C LEU A 431 16.73 22.26 18.30
N ASN A 432 17.46 22.02 19.39
CA ASN A 432 18.61 22.88 19.78
C ASN A 432 19.72 22.87 18.73
N ARG A 433 20.00 21.71 18.14
CA ARG A 433 20.94 21.57 17.02
C ARG A 433 20.47 22.38 15.81
N ILE A 434 19.21 22.21 15.38
CA ILE A 434 18.64 22.98 14.29
C ILE A 434 18.74 24.48 14.52
N LYS A 435 18.44 24.92 15.74
CA LYS A 435 18.55 26.35 16.13
C LYS A 435 19.97 26.87 15.99
N LYS A 436 20.97 26.14 16.51
CA LYS A 436 22.37 26.50 16.43
C LYS A 436 22.88 26.54 14.99
N GLU A 437 22.67 25.49 14.23
CA GLU A 437 23.14 25.38 12.85
C GLU A 437 22.44 26.37 11.91
N GLY A 438 21.14 26.64 12.14
CA GLY A 438 20.39 27.65 11.41
C GLY A 438 20.93 29.07 11.62
N LEU A 439 21.33 29.41 12.85
CA LEU A 439 22.02 30.68 13.14
C LEU A 439 23.36 30.76 12.41
N ASP A 440 24.17 29.71 12.48
CA ASP A 440 25.48 29.67 11.82
C ASP A 440 25.32 29.76 10.28
N TYR A 441 24.38 29.05 9.69
CA TYR A 441 24.06 29.12 8.26
C TYR A 441 23.59 30.54 7.87
N SER A 442 22.68 31.13 8.64
CA SER A 442 22.18 32.49 8.37
C SER A 442 23.28 33.56 8.34
N ASN A 443 24.36 33.34 9.08
CA ASN A 443 25.54 34.25 9.10
C ASN A 443 26.49 34.01 7.91
N ARG A 444 26.48 32.81 7.32
CA ARG A 444 27.37 32.40 6.21
C ARG A 444 26.76 32.57 4.85
N VAL A 445 25.45 32.29 4.70
CA VAL A 445 24.76 32.30 3.41
C VAL A 445 24.66 33.71 2.85
N ALA A 446 25.07 33.89 1.60
CA ALA A 446 25.07 35.20 0.94
C ALA A 446 23.67 35.62 0.45
N GLU A 447 22.78 34.68 0.16
CA GLU A 447 21.46 34.91 -0.44
C GLU A 447 20.48 35.43 0.64
N PRO A 448 19.89 36.66 0.46
CA PRO A 448 19.09 37.30 1.51
C PRO A 448 17.78 36.53 1.87
N VAL A 449 17.17 35.86 0.91
CA VAL A 449 15.92 35.09 1.13
C VAL A 449 16.24 33.84 1.94
N ALA A 450 17.33 33.13 1.62
CA ALA A 450 17.78 31.95 2.37
C ALA A 450 18.12 32.31 3.82
N LYS A 451 18.76 33.45 4.03
CA LYS A 451 19.02 33.99 5.36
C LYS A 451 17.73 34.22 6.15
N LYS A 452 16.73 34.89 5.54
CA LYS A 452 15.43 35.13 6.19
C LYS A 452 14.68 33.84 6.51
N ARG A 453 14.72 32.84 5.61
CA ARG A 453 14.12 31.52 5.82
C ARG A 453 14.75 30.80 7.00
N ALA A 454 16.08 30.80 7.10
CA ALA A 454 16.79 30.19 8.22
C ALA A 454 16.43 30.88 9.56
N MET A 455 16.43 32.21 9.57
CA MET A 455 16.05 32.97 10.77
C MET A 455 14.61 32.73 11.20
N PHE A 456 13.67 32.70 10.25
CA PHE A 456 12.26 32.35 10.51
C PHE A 456 12.15 31.01 11.21
N LEU A 457 12.86 30.01 10.72
CA LEU A 457 12.85 28.65 11.29
C LEU A 457 13.46 28.62 12.70
N VAL A 458 14.56 29.32 12.89
CA VAL A 458 15.23 29.48 14.23
C VAL A 458 14.30 30.15 15.23
N ASP A 459 13.60 31.21 14.82
CA ASP A 459 12.69 31.97 15.66
C ASP A 459 11.40 31.20 16.01
N SER A 460 11.02 30.21 15.18
CA SER A 460 9.88 29.35 15.45
C SER A 460 10.14 28.28 16.54
N ILE A 461 11.41 28.04 16.88
CA ILE A 461 11.79 27.10 17.97
C ILE A 461 11.76 27.85 19.31
N ILE A 462 10.61 27.74 19.97
CA ILE A 462 10.38 28.32 21.30
C ILE A 462 10.27 27.19 22.31
N PHE A 463 11.05 27.23 23.39
CA PHE A 463 10.98 26.29 24.52
C PHE A 463 10.39 26.99 25.76
#